data_4392f1e559dff3bac47ecf29adbd75db
#
_entry.id   4392f1e559dff3bac47ecf29adbd75db
#
_cell.length_a   1.000
_cell.length_b   1.000
_cell.length_c   1.000
_cell.angle_alpha   90.00
_cell.angle_beta   90.00
_cell.angle_gamma   90.00
#
_symmetry.space_group_name_H-M   'P 1'
#
loop_
_entity.id
_entity.type
_entity.pdbx_description
1 polymer ?
#
loop_
_entity_poly.entity_id
_entity_poly.type
_entity_poly.pdbx_seq_one_letter_code
_entity_poly.pdbx_strand_id
1 'polypeptide(L)'
;MLRPAREPAPELLAGSNQSAHGGLILASNGNYDPDCAKVIDAVGTNILAQLSRLGIDTSRGLIKEGSHDGTLYPNGKLADYYGIVRYGQLRHIPAMIVEHCFVSSNSDCEQFLSSDAKLRAIAQADARGIAAYYGLEKKDPGEVDVEPLFRDCRSHWAKDYVNRAADAGWVNGVGGGLFQPNGTLTRAMFVTMLAGLAGVDEADYPGSTFSDVSVGQWYAPSVAWAASEGIVSGTGDGRFEPNRNITRQEMAQIMAGYLAWKGVDTHPTADPSAYNIPDRADIAPWALDSVCFCYEKGLLSGGDHGFAPLANATRAQACVVLCGLNDFLRKTDG
;
A
#
# COMPACT_ATOMS: atom_id res chain seq x y z
N MET A 1 5.24 -28.35 26.21
CA MET A 1 5.72 -28.56 24.82
C MET A 1 4.51 -28.74 23.93
N LEU A 2 4.11 -27.70 23.23
CA LEU A 2 3.04 -27.76 22.23
C LEU A 2 3.64 -28.35 20.94
N ARG A 3 3.12 -29.47 20.50
CA ARG A 3 3.45 -30.00 19.16
C ARG A 3 2.92 -29.03 18.10
N PRO A 4 3.66 -28.74 17.03
CA PRO A 4 3.14 -27.97 15.93
C PRO A 4 1.95 -28.70 15.29
N ALA A 5 0.90 -27.96 14.96
CA ALA A 5 -0.25 -28.47 14.24
C ALA A 5 0.23 -29.08 12.91
N ARG A 6 -0.22 -30.30 12.61
CA ARG A 6 -0.01 -30.91 11.31
C ARG A 6 -0.75 -30.11 10.26
N GLU A 7 -0.10 -29.92 9.14
CA GLU A 7 -0.59 -29.22 7.97
C GLU A 7 -1.95 -29.71 7.48
N PRO A 8 -2.73 -28.85 6.81
CA PRO A 8 -4.02 -29.23 6.23
C PRO A 8 -3.87 -30.29 5.14
N ALA A 9 -4.94 -31.01 4.90
CA ALA A 9 -5.00 -32.10 3.95
C ALA A 9 -4.47 -31.69 2.56
N PRO A 10 -3.67 -32.54 1.92
CA PRO A 10 -2.96 -32.23 0.67
C PRO A 10 -3.85 -31.99 -0.58
N GLU A 11 -5.13 -32.16 -0.49
CA GLU A 11 -6.05 -32.01 -1.63
C GLU A 11 -6.30 -30.54 -2.04
N LEU A 12 -6.02 -29.56 -1.16
CA LEU A 12 -6.13 -28.14 -1.49
C LEU A 12 -4.83 -27.53 -2.03
N LEU A 13 -3.71 -28.27 -1.91
CA LEU A 13 -2.38 -27.82 -2.37
C LEU A 13 -1.84 -28.61 -3.57
N ALA A 14 -2.48 -29.69 -3.98
CA ALA A 14 -2.01 -30.51 -5.05
C ALA A 14 -2.84 -30.36 -6.32
N GLY A 15 -2.32 -29.58 -7.23
CA GLY A 15 -2.57 -29.76 -8.66
C GLY A 15 -3.69 -28.92 -9.25
N SER A 16 -3.30 -28.03 -10.13
CA SER A 16 -3.96 -27.64 -11.41
C SER A 16 -5.50 -27.71 -11.53
N ASN A 17 -6.26 -27.53 -10.45
CA ASN A 17 -7.69 -27.33 -10.60
C ASN A 17 -7.93 -25.84 -10.94
N GLN A 18 -7.75 -25.52 -12.23
CA GLN A 18 -8.02 -24.18 -12.76
C GLN A 18 -9.52 -23.79 -12.69
N SER A 19 -10.40 -24.71 -12.29
CA SER A 19 -11.82 -24.44 -12.10
C SER A 19 -12.14 -23.83 -10.72
N ALA A 20 -11.25 -23.92 -9.73
CA ALA A 20 -11.44 -23.26 -8.45
C ALA A 20 -11.02 -21.80 -8.56
N HIS A 21 -11.95 -20.88 -8.39
CA HIS A 21 -11.73 -19.42 -8.44
C HIS A 21 -12.66 -18.71 -7.45
N GLY A 22 -12.40 -17.42 -7.22
CA GLY A 22 -13.23 -16.53 -6.40
C GLY A 22 -13.00 -16.67 -4.90
N GLY A 23 -13.86 -16.04 -4.11
CA GLY A 23 -13.77 -15.98 -2.66
C GLY A 23 -14.88 -16.77 -1.94
N LEU A 24 -14.57 -17.27 -0.75
CA LEU A 24 -15.54 -17.93 0.12
C LEU A 24 -15.19 -17.73 1.61
N ILE A 25 -16.11 -18.04 2.48
CA ILE A 25 -15.90 -18.06 3.93
C ILE A 25 -16.14 -19.49 4.45
N LEU A 26 -15.15 -20.02 5.16
CA LEU A 26 -15.31 -21.25 5.92
C LEU A 26 -15.84 -20.88 7.30
N ALA A 27 -17.11 -21.18 7.52
CA ALA A 27 -17.89 -20.75 8.67
C ALA A 27 -18.23 -21.93 9.59
N SER A 28 -18.70 -21.63 10.81
CA SER A 28 -19.16 -22.63 11.75
C SER A 28 -20.50 -23.24 11.34
N ASN A 29 -20.66 -24.54 11.60
CA ASN A 29 -21.94 -25.25 11.47
C ASN A 29 -22.96 -24.86 12.57
N GLY A 30 -22.56 -24.12 13.59
CA GLY A 30 -23.43 -23.63 14.68
C GLY A 30 -23.85 -24.70 15.69
N ASN A 31 -23.27 -25.88 15.66
CA ASN A 31 -23.67 -26.99 16.52
C ASN A 31 -23.31 -26.79 18.00
N TYR A 32 -22.28 -25.99 18.30
CA TYR A 32 -21.82 -25.81 19.67
C TYR A 32 -22.24 -24.45 20.24
N ASP A 33 -21.92 -23.37 19.56
CA ASP A 33 -22.29 -22.00 19.94
C ASP A 33 -23.03 -21.31 18.80
N PRO A 34 -24.38 -21.38 18.81
CA PRO A 34 -25.18 -20.74 17.78
C PRO A 34 -25.06 -19.22 17.71
N ASP A 35 -24.73 -18.56 18.82
CA ASP A 35 -24.60 -17.09 18.83
C ASP A 35 -23.28 -16.66 18.20
N CYS A 36 -22.19 -17.36 18.49
CA CYS A 36 -20.94 -17.22 17.74
C CYS A 36 -21.14 -17.46 16.24
N ALA A 37 -21.89 -18.49 15.87
CA ALA A 37 -22.15 -18.81 14.47
C ALA A 37 -22.94 -17.70 13.75
N LYS A 38 -23.90 -17.06 14.41
CA LYS A 38 -24.62 -15.90 13.85
C LYS A 38 -23.68 -14.71 13.57
N VAL A 39 -22.75 -14.42 14.46
CA VAL A 39 -21.75 -13.38 14.26
C VAL A 39 -20.89 -13.71 13.04
N ILE A 40 -20.39 -14.95 12.96
CA ILE A 40 -19.58 -15.43 11.82
C ILE A 40 -20.35 -15.27 10.50
N ASP A 41 -21.61 -15.69 10.47
CA ASP A 41 -22.47 -15.58 9.28
C ASP A 41 -22.66 -14.14 8.83
N ALA A 42 -22.94 -13.24 9.76
CA ALA A 42 -23.18 -11.83 9.46
C ALA A 42 -21.89 -11.12 8.99
N VAL A 43 -20.79 -11.31 9.70
CA VAL A 43 -19.49 -10.73 9.33
C VAL A 43 -19.02 -11.30 7.99
N GLY A 44 -19.07 -12.62 7.81
CA GLY A 44 -18.68 -13.29 6.58
C GLY A 44 -19.50 -12.84 5.38
N THR A 45 -20.83 -12.68 5.53
CA THR A 45 -21.71 -12.15 4.48
C THR A 45 -21.30 -10.74 4.08
N ASN A 46 -20.99 -9.89 5.07
CA ASN A 46 -20.54 -8.50 4.79
C ASN A 46 -19.19 -8.48 4.06
N ILE A 47 -18.24 -9.33 4.46
CA ILE A 47 -16.94 -9.47 3.78
C ILE A 47 -17.17 -9.90 2.33
N LEU A 48 -17.93 -10.96 2.07
CA LEU A 48 -18.22 -11.42 0.72
C LEU A 48 -18.86 -10.34 -0.15
N ALA A 49 -19.76 -9.53 0.43
CA ALA A 49 -20.37 -8.41 -0.29
C ALA A 49 -19.32 -7.33 -0.68
N GLN A 50 -18.29 -7.11 0.13
CA GLN A 50 -17.21 -6.17 -0.22
C GLN A 50 -16.26 -6.77 -1.25
N LEU A 51 -15.92 -8.06 -1.16
CA LEU A 51 -15.10 -8.76 -2.15
C LEU A 51 -15.79 -8.80 -3.53
N SER A 52 -17.09 -9.04 -3.55
CA SER A 52 -17.89 -9.00 -4.79
C SER A 52 -17.83 -7.63 -5.49
N ARG A 53 -17.73 -6.52 -4.75
CA ARG A 53 -17.56 -5.18 -5.31
C ARG A 53 -16.20 -4.97 -5.99
N LEU A 54 -15.20 -5.77 -5.66
CA LEU A 54 -13.91 -5.81 -6.34
C LEU A 54 -13.93 -6.67 -7.60
N GLY A 55 -15.05 -7.35 -7.89
CA GLY A 55 -15.19 -8.27 -9.01
C GLY A 55 -14.81 -9.72 -8.69
N ILE A 56 -14.47 -10.03 -7.43
CA ILE A 56 -14.20 -11.41 -7.00
C ILE A 56 -15.52 -12.17 -7.00
N ASP A 57 -15.53 -13.35 -7.64
CA ASP A 57 -16.69 -14.24 -7.59
C ASP A 57 -16.87 -14.77 -6.17
N THR A 58 -18.01 -14.45 -5.56
CA THR A 58 -18.36 -14.89 -4.20
C THR A 58 -19.57 -15.84 -4.20
N SER A 59 -19.87 -16.47 -5.33
CA SER A 59 -21.04 -17.37 -5.50
C SER A 59 -21.02 -18.59 -4.59
N ARG A 60 -19.84 -19.01 -4.14
CA ARG A 60 -19.69 -20.12 -3.19
C ARG A 60 -20.14 -19.78 -1.76
N GLY A 61 -20.17 -18.49 -1.41
CA GLY A 61 -20.75 -18.01 -0.16
C GLY A 61 -20.05 -18.50 1.11
N LEU A 62 -20.87 -18.80 2.14
CA LEU A 62 -20.42 -19.41 3.40
C LEU A 62 -20.50 -20.93 3.30
N ILE A 63 -19.38 -21.59 3.56
CA ILE A 63 -19.29 -23.05 3.61
C ILE A 63 -19.24 -23.48 5.08
N LYS A 64 -20.19 -24.34 5.47
CA LYS A 64 -20.36 -24.88 6.83
C LYS A 64 -20.12 -26.37 6.79
N GLU A 65 -18.93 -26.78 7.13
CA GLU A 65 -18.51 -28.16 7.00
C GLU A 65 -18.31 -28.82 8.37
N GLY A 66 -18.90 -29.97 8.57
CA GLY A 66 -18.70 -30.77 9.75
C GLY A 66 -17.48 -31.69 9.63
N SER A 67 -16.97 -32.12 10.76
CA SER A 67 -15.82 -33.03 10.85
C SER A 67 -16.05 -34.32 10.04
N HIS A 68 -15.11 -34.67 9.17
CA HIS A 68 -15.15 -35.87 8.33
C HIS A 68 -14.74 -37.14 9.09
N ASP A 69 -14.02 -37.01 10.18
CA ASP A 69 -13.58 -38.10 11.05
C ASP A 69 -14.57 -38.42 12.20
N GLY A 70 -15.72 -37.74 12.21
CA GLY A 70 -16.74 -37.93 13.23
C GLY A 70 -16.44 -37.28 14.58
N THR A 71 -15.45 -36.38 14.66
CA THR A 71 -15.16 -35.62 15.89
C THR A 71 -16.40 -34.87 16.37
N LEU A 72 -16.70 -35.00 17.67
CA LEU A 72 -17.84 -34.35 18.30
C LEU A 72 -17.39 -33.20 19.23
N TYR A 73 -18.29 -32.26 19.40
CA TYR A 73 -18.22 -31.27 20.46
C TYR A 73 -18.58 -31.89 21.83
N PRO A 74 -18.24 -31.25 22.98
CA PRO A 74 -18.61 -31.72 24.31
C PRO A 74 -20.12 -31.91 24.52
N ASN A 75 -20.95 -31.23 23.71
CA ASN A 75 -22.41 -31.37 23.72
C ASN A 75 -22.92 -32.59 22.86
N GLY A 76 -22.02 -33.43 22.34
CA GLY A 76 -22.33 -34.60 21.55
C GLY A 76 -22.71 -34.35 20.12
N LYS A 77 -22.70 -33.11 19.64
CA LYS A 77 -22.97 -32.77 18.24
C LYS A 77 -21.71 -32.78 17.39
N LEU A 78 -21.84 -32.98 16.07
CA LEU A 78 -20.73 -33.00 15.13
C LEU A 78 -19.97 -31.68 15.16
N ALA A 79 -18.65 -31.75 15.37
CA ALA A 79 -17.78 -30.57 15.41
C ALA A 79 -17.55 -29.97 14.01
N ASP A 80 -17.09 -28.72 13.98
CA ASP A 80 -16.64 -28.09 12.75
C ASP A 80 -15.39 -28.79 12.21
N TYR A 81 -15.28 -28.89 10.88
CA TYR A 81 -14.13 -29.52 10.23
C TYR A 81 -12.84 -28.76 10.49
N TYR A 82 -12.84 -27.45 10.29
CA TYR A 82 -11.64 -26.62 10.41
C TYR A 82 -11.30 -26.34 11.86
N GLY A 83 -10.04 -26.66 12.25
CA GLY A 83 -9.57 -26.57 13.64
C GLY A 83 -9.74 -25.17 14.25
N ILE A 84 -9.40 -24.09 13.52
CA ILE A 84 -9.54 -22.72 14.01
C ILE A 84 -11.00 -22.37 14.31
N VAL A 85 -11.92 -22.77 13.44
CA VAL A 85 -13.36 -22.52 13.61
C VAL A 85 -13.86 -23.30 14.82
N ARG A 86 -13.50 -24.59 14.93
CA ARG A 86 -13.83 -25.47 16.07
C ARG A 86 -13.31 -24.92 17.40
N TYR A 87 -12.04 -24.47 17.46
CA TYR A 87 -11.48 -23.90 18.69
C TYR A 87 -12.10 -22.56 19.04
N GLY A 88 -12.48 -21.75 18.06
CA GLY A 88 -13.25 -20.54 18.27
C GLY A 88 -14.58 -20.83 18.96
N GLN A 89 -15.34 -21.80 18.46
CA GLN A 89 -16.61 -22.23 19.01
C GLN A 89 -16.46 -22.69 20.49
N LEU A 90 -15.45 -23.53 20.79
CA LEU A 90 -15.17 -24.01 22.14
C LEU A 90 -14.81 -22.91 23.15
N ARG A 91 -14.39 -21.75 22.69
CA ARG A 91 -13.99 -20.59 23.49
C ARG A 91 -14.97 -19.42 23.43
N HIS A 92 -16.08 -19.59 22.74
CA HIS A 92 -17.07 -18.55 22.52
C HIS A 92 -16.46 -17.31 21.80
N ILE A 93 -15.54 -17.57 20.86
CA ILE A 93 -14.89 -16.56 20.04
C ILE A 93 -15.28 -16.78 18.60
N PRO A 94 -15.95 -15.81 17.93
CA PRO A 94 -16.24 -15.92 16.50
C PRO A 94 -14.96 -16.04 15.69
N ALA A 95 -14.79 -17.19 15.01
CA ALA A 95 -13.62 -17.48 14.17
C ALA A 95 -14.07 -18.04 12.83
N MET A 96 -13.48 -17.54 11.74
CA MET A 96 -13.73 -17.97 10.38
C MET A 96 -12.42 -17.99 9.58
N ILE A 97 -12.43 -18.66 8.43
CA ILE A 97 -11.35 -18.54 7.45
C ILE A 97 -11.92 -17.81 6.23
N VAL A 98 -11.24 -16.79 5.76
CA VAL A 98 -11.58 -16.06 4.54
C VAL A 98 -10.63 -16.51 3.44
N GLU A 99 -11.15 -17.18 2.42
CA GLU A 99 -10.42 -17.52 1.21
C GLU A 99 -10.82 -16.50 0.14
N HIS A 100 -9.87 -15.64 -0.25
CA HIS A 100 -10.14 -14.51 -1.14
C HIS A 100 -10.08 -14.89 -2.60
N CYS A 101 -9.12 -15.75 -2.96
CA CYS A 101 -8.79 -16.14 -4.33
C CYS A 101 -7.98 -17.44 -4.30
N PHE A 102 -7.85 -18.08 -5.46
CA PHE A 102 -7.09 -19.31 -5.59
C PHE A 102 -5.82 -19.09 -6.41
N VAL A 103 -4.66 -19.33 -5.81
CA VAL A 103 -3.34 -19.24 -6.50
C VAL A 103 -3.18 -20.26 -7.64
N SER A 104 -4.02 -21.29 -7.70
CA SER A 104 -4.11 -22.21 -8.81
C SER A 104 -4.93 -21.69 -9.99
N SER A 105 -5.65 -20.58 -9.82
CA SER A 105 -6.42 -19.91 -10.86
C SER A 105 -5.57 -18.77 -11.46
N ASN A 106 -5.20 -18.92 -12.73
CA ASN A 106 -4.48 -17.84 -13.45
C ASN A 106 -5.30 -16.54 -13.47
N SER A 107 -6.62 -16.66 -13.65
CA SER A 107 -7.52 -15.49 -13.62
C SER A 107 -7.48 -14.75 -12.29
N ASP A 108 -7.56 -15.47 -11.16
CA ASP A 108 -7.50 -14.85 -9.83
C ASP A 108 -6.13 -14.22 -9.57
N CYS A 109 -5.05 -14.91 -9.98
CA CYS A 109 -3.70 -14.39 -9.85
C CYS A 109 -3.52 -13.08 -10.60
N GLU A 110 -3.90 -13.06 -11.89
CA GLU A 110 -3.75 -11.86 -12.73
C GLU A 110 -4.65 -10.71 -12.27
N GLN A 111 -5.93 -11.02 -11.95
CA GLN A 111 -6.91 -9.98 -11.63
C GLN A 111 -6.77 -9.44 -10.20
N PHE A 112 -6.42 -10.27 -9.22
CA PHE A 112 -6.55 -9.90 -7.81
C PHE A 112 -5.29 -10.06 -6.97
N LEU A 113 -4.30 -10.89 -7.37
CA LEU A 113 -3.15 -11.21 -6.54
C LEU A 113 -1.82 -10.65 -7.07
N SER A 114 -1.78 -10.08 -8.26
CA SER A 114 -0.55 -9.74 -8.98
C SER A 114 0.15 -8.46 -8.54
N SER A 115 -0.43 -7.68 -7.61
CA SER A 115 0.22 -6.47 -7.09
C SER A 115 -0.18 -6.15 -5.65
N ASP A 116 0.67 -5.42 -4.94
CA ASP A 116 0.39 -4.94 -3.59
C ASP A 116 -0.89 -4.09 -3.53
N ALA A 117 -1.17 -3.29 -4.55
CA ALA A 117 -2.39 -2.49 -4.62
C ALA A 117 -3.65 -3.38 -4.63
N LYS A 118 -3.63 -4.48 -5.38
CA LYS A 118 -4.74 -5.45 -5.44
C LYS A 118 -4.90 -6.19 -4.11
N LEU A 119 -3.80 -6.63 -3.51
CA LEU A 119 -3.82 -7.26 -2.17
C LEU A 119 -4.35 -6.31 -1.10
N ARG A 120 -3.99 -5.03 -1.16
CA ARG A 120 -4.53 -4.00 -0.26
C ARG A 120 -6.01 -3.76 -0.47
N ALA A 121 -6.49 -3.78 -1.70
CA ALA A 121 -7.91 -3.64 -1.98
C ALA A 121 -8.73 -4.79 -1.34
N ILE A 122 -8.22 -6.01 -1.38
CA ILE A 122 -8.80 -7.17 -0.70
C ILE A 122 -8.81 -6.95 0.82
N ALA A 123 -7.68 -6.60 1.43
CA ALA A 123 -7.61 -6.36 2.87
C ALA A 123 -8.54 -5.21 3.34
N GLN A 124 -8.69 -4.17 2.52
CA GLN A 124 -9.66 -3.10 2.78
C GLN A 124 -11.11 -3.56 2.64
N ALA A 125 -11.39 -4.52 1.76
CA ALA A 125 -12.71 -5.11 1.65
C ALA A 125 -13.07 -5.90 2.92
N ASP A 126 -12.15 -6.69 3.45
CA ASP A 126 -12.34 -7.39 4.73
C ASP A 126 -12.60 -6.41 5.87
N ALA A 127 -11.76 -5.39 6.00
CA ALA A 127 -11.92 -4.36 7.04
C ALA A 127 -13.28 -3.67 6.95
N ARG A 128 -13.75 -3.33 5.74
CA ARG A 128 -15.09 -2.75 5.54
C ARG A 128 -16.21 -3.72 5.89
N GLY A 129 -16.05 -5.01 5.57
CA GLY A 129 -17.03 -6.05 5.92
C GLY A 129 -17.18 -6.21 7.44
N ILE A 130 -16.05 -6.25 8.16
CA ILE A 130 -16.00 -6.30 9.62
C ILE A 130 -16.62 -5.01 10.22
N ALA A 131 -16.18 -3.85 9.74
CA ALA A 131 -16.65 -2.56 10.20
C ALA A 131 -18.15 -2.39 10.04
N ALA A 132 -18.73 -2.85 8.94
CA ALA A 132 -20.16 -2.80 8.68
C ALA A 132 -20.99 -3.59 9.71
N TYR A 133 -20.46 -4.71 10.20
CA TYR A 133 -21.14 -5.49 11.24
C TYR A 133 -21.12 -4.79 12.61
N TYR A 134 -19.95 -4.28 13.00
CA TYR A 134 -19.76 -3.67 14.32
C TYR A 134 -20.16 -2.18 14.37
N GLY A 135 -20.65 -1.61 13.27
CA GLY A 135 -20.99 -0.18 13.20
C GLY A 135 -19.78 0.73 13.35
N LEU A 136 -18.60 0.27 12.92
CA LEU A 136 -17.36 1.04 13.01
C LEU A 136 -17.30 2.02 11.85
N GLU A 137 -17.02 3.28 12.15
CA GLU A 137 -16.75 4.30 11.14
C GLU A 137 -15.25 4.45 10.95
N LYS A 138 -14.83 4.68 9.69
CA LYS A 138 -13.45 5.05 9.40
C LYS A 138 -13.23 6.43 9.99
N LYS A 139 -12.43 6.52 11.06
CA LYS A 139 -11.98 7.82 11.56
C LYS A 139 -10.97 8.43 10.60
N ASP A 140 -11.08 9.74 10.41
CA ASP A 140 -10.04 10.47 9.68
C ASP A 140 -8.69 10.30 10.38
N PRO A 141 -7.57 10.19 9.62
CA PRO A 141 -6.24 9.93 10.19
C PRO A 141 -5.78 10.93 11.26
N GLY A 142 -6.48 12.06 11.43
CA GLY A 142 -6.19 13.06 12.46
C GLY A 142 -6.78 12.78 13.85
N GLU A 143 -7.65 11.77 14.02
CA GLU A 143 -8.37 11.53 15.29
C GLU A 143 -8.02 10.22 16.01
N VAL A 144 -7.20 9.37 15.43
CA VAL A 144 -6.84 8.08 16.04
C VAL A 144 -5.38 8.11 16.44
N ASP A 145 -5.12 7.86 17.69
CA ASP A 145 -3.78 7.49 18.17
C ASP A 145 -3.46 6.07 17.66
N VAL A 146 -3.29 5.96 16.35
CA VAL A 146 -2.98 4.68 15.70
C VAL A 146 -1.57 4.31 16.14
N GLU A 147 -1.41 3.17 16.78
CA GLU A 147 -0.09 2.57 16.96
C GLU A 147 0.62 2.64 15.60
N PRO A 148 1.80 3.24 15.52
CA PRO A 148 2.45 3.46 14.24
C PRO A 148 2.78 2.12 13.59
N LEU A 149 2.54 2.04 12.30
CA LEU A 149 2.85 0.86 11.47
C LEU A 149 4.33 0.45 11.63
N PHE A 150 5.18 1.44 11.95
CA PHE A 150 6.60 1.27 12.18
C PHE A 150 7.01 1.78 13.56
N ARG A 151 7.67 0.90 14.35
CA ARG A 151 8.02 1.18 15.75
C ARG A 151 8.97 2.38 15.93
N ASP A 152 9.79 2.69 14.93
CA ASP A 152 10.72 3.82 14.93
C ASP A 152 10.07 5.15 14.51
N CYS A 153 8.77 5.10 14.16
CA CYS A 153 7.98 6.29 13.87
C CYS A 153 7.08 6.73 15.03
N ARG A 154 7.05 6.03 16.17
CA ARG A 154 6.11 6.27 17.28
C ARG A 154 6.06 7.72 17.75
N SER A 155 7.22 8.33 17.96
CA SER A 155 7.36 9.73 18.39
C SER A 155 7.90 10.64 17.30
N HIS A 156 7.96 10.16 16.06
CA HIS A 156 8.50 10.94 14.95
C HIS A 156 7.45 11.93 14.42
N TRP A 157 7.87 13.16 14.15
CA TRP A 157 7.00 14.23 13.67
C TRP A 157 6.21 13.89 12.40
N ALA A 158 6.75 13.01 11.55
CA ALA A 158 6.13 12.56 10.31
C ALA A 158 5.29 11.27 10.47
N LYS A 159 5.01 10.80 11.69
CA LYS A 159 4.28 9.55 11.98
C LYS A 159 3.07 9.38 11.08
N ASP A 160 2.20 10.39 11.03
CA ASP A 160 0.93 10.29 10.33
C ASP A 160 1.10 10.26 8.81
N TYR A 161 2.07 11.02 8.29
CA TYR A 161 2.41 10.98 6.86
C TYR A 161 3.01 9.64 6.45
N VAL A 162 3.87 9.06 7.29
CA VAL A 162 4.46 7.73 7.05
C VAL A 162 3.38 6.66 7.06
N ASN A 163 2.49 6.67 8.06
CA ASN A 163 1.38 5.73 8.13
C ASN A 163 0.46 5.86 6.90
N ARG A 164 0.05 7.09 6.57
CA ARG A 164 -0.80 7.35 5.41
C ARG A 164 -0.17 6.89 4.10
N ALA A 165 1.12 7.15 3.87
CA ALA A 165 1.82 6.73 2.67
C ALA A 165 1.99 5.21 2.60
N ALA A 166 2.22 4.55 3.74
CA ALA A 166 2.33 3.11 3.85
C ALA A 166 0.98 2.40 3.67
N ASP A 167 -0.08 2.90 4.31
CA ASP A 167 -1.44 2.38 4.15
C ASP A 167 -1.94 2.50 2.70
N ALA A 168 -1.52 3.56 2.01
CA ALA A 168 -1.82 3.75 0.59
C ALA A 168 -0.93 2.91 -0.35
N GLY A 169 0.11 2.25 0.18
CA GLY A 169 1.01 1.42 -0.62
C GLY A 169 2.10 2.17 -1.38
N TRP A 170 2.28 3.47 -1.10
CA TRP A 170 3.30 4.28 -1.79
C TRP A 170 4.70 4.04 -1.25
N VAL A 171 4.81 3.57 -0.02
CA VAL A 171 6.10 3.33 0.64
C VAL A 171 6.09 2.01 1.42
N ASN A 172 7.28 1.41 1.55
CA ASN A 172 7.49 0.21 2.35
C ASN A 172 8.52 0.48 3.45
N GLY A 173 8.42 -0.31 4.55
CA GLY A 173 9.46 -0.35 5.57
C GLY A 173 10.76 -0.99 5.07
N VAL A 174 11.79 -0.90 5.89
CA VAL A 174 13.11 -1.50 5.59
C VAL A 174 13.29 -2.90 6.20
N GLY A 175 12.22 -3.47 6.71
CA GLY A 175 12.21 -4.74 7.42
C GLY A 175 12.22 -4.59 8.94
N GLY A 176 11.92 -5.69 9.66
CA GLY A 176 11.92 -5.71 11.13
C GLY A 176 10.97 -4.73 11.80
N GLY A 177 9.90 -4.27 11.13
CA GLY A 177 8.97 -3.27 11.65
C GLY A 177 9.57 -1.86 11.75
N LEU A 178 10.56 -1.54 10.90
CA LEU A 178 11.23 -0.24 10.84
C LEU A 178 10.95 0.46 9.52
N PHE A 179 10.87 1.79 9.56
CA PHE A 179 10.77 2.66 8.40
C PHE A 179 12.06 3.43 8.11
N GLN A 180 12.84 3.74 9.13
CA GLN A 180 14.01 4.62 9.09
C GLN A 180 13.65 6.03 8.60
N PRO A 181 12.78 6.78 9.32
CA PRO A 181 12.24 8.05 8.85
C PRO A 181 13.32 9.11 8.58
N ASN A 182 14.40 9.11 9.36
CA ASN A 182 15.54 10.01 9.20
C ASN A 182 16.61 9.48 8.23
N GLY A 183 16.42 8.29 7.67
CA GLY A 183 17.32 7.72 6.68
C GLY A 183 17.35 8.56 5.41
N THR A 184 18.52 8.64 4.77
CA THR A 184 18.67 9.33 3.49
C THR A 184 17.87 8.64 2.40
N LEU A 185 17.33 9.44 1.48
CA LEU A 185 16.53 8.98 0.36
C LEU A 185 17.41 8.97 -0.90
N THR A 186 17.46 7.84 -1.60
CA THR A 186 18.12 7.82 -2.91
C THR A 186 17.17 8.28 -4.03
N ARG A 187 17.74 8.66 -5.17
CA ARG A 187 16.96 9.04 -6.35
C ARG A 187 16.01 7.93 -6.80
N ALA A 188 16.48 6.68 -6.83
CA ALA A 188 15.66 5.52 -7.17
C ALA A 188 14.52 5.32 -6.16
N MET A 189 14.79 5.42 -4.85
CA MET A 189 13.75 5.32 -3.83
C MET A 189 12.63 6.34 -4.05
N PHE A 190 12.97 7.60 -4.32
CA PHE A 190 11.96 8.63 -4.51
C PHE A 190 11.09 8.37 -5.74
N VAL A 191 11.69 7.99 -6.86
CA VAL A 191 10.95 7.67 -8.09
C VAL A 191 10.07 6.43 -7.91
N THR A 192 10.53 5.41 -7.18
CA THR A 192 9.70 4.23 -6.85
C THR A 192 8.51 4.58 -5.97
N MET A 193 8.71 5.44 -4.96
CA MET A 193 7.61 5.94 -4.14
C MET A 193 6.60 6.74 -4.96
N LEU A 194 7.07 7.52 -5.93
CA LEU A 194 6.23 8.30 -6.83
C LEU A 194 5.46 7.40 -7.82
N ALA A 195 6.08 6.32 -8.31
CA ALA A 195 5.42 5.30 -9.11
C ALA A 195 4.29 4.60 -8.33
N GLY A 196 4.53 4.31 -7.04
CA GLY A 196 3.50 3.81 -6.13
C GLY A 196 2.33 4.78 -5.97
N LEU A 197 2.59 6.08 -5.81
CA LEU A 197 1.54 7.12 -5.79
C LEU A 197 0.75 7.18 -7.10
N ALA A 198 1.44 7.01 -8.24
CA ALA A 198 0.84 7.02 -9.56
C ALA A 198 0.01 5.78 -9.86
N GLY A 199 0.20 4.68 -9.12
CA GLY A 199 -0.44 3.39 -9.37
C GLY A 199 0.12 2.69 -10.61
N VAL A 200 1.42 2.85 -10.89
CA VAL A 200 2.10 2.27 -12.07
C VAL A 200 2.12 0.75 -11.98
N ASP A 201 1.71 0.08 -13.05
CA ASP A 201 1.97 -1.35 -13.21
C ASP A 201 3.41 -1.54 -13.71
N GLU A 202 4.26 -2.13 -12.85
CA GLU A 202 5.67 -2.34 -13.16
C GLU A 202 5.89 -3.28 -14.35
N ALA A 203 4.92 -4.14 -14.67
CA ALA A 203 4.99 -5.07 -15.80
C ALA A 203 5.01 -4.34 -17.16
N ASP A 204 4.45 -3.14 -17.23
CA ASP A 204 4.42 -2.31 -18.44
C ASP A 204 5.78 -1.68 -18.79
N TYR A 205 6.73 -1.70 -17.82
CA TYR A 205 8.02 -1.00 -17.93
C TYR A 205 9.20 -1.93 -17.67
N PRO A 206 9.49 -2.92 -18.54
CA PRO A 206 10.45 -3.98 -18.27
C PRO A 206 11.92 -3.55 -18.29
N GLY A 207 12.23 -2.34 -18.70
CA GLY A 207 13.61 -1.88 -18.83
C GLY A 207 13.77 -0.36 -18.80
N SER A 208 15.02 0.09 -18.61
CA SER A 208 15.39 1.51 -18.57
C SER A 208 16.37 1.85 -19.69
N THR A 209 16.32 3.10 -20.17
CA THR A 209 17.26 3.66 -21.15
C THR A 209 18.56 4.17 -20.50
N PHE A 210 18.62 4.23 -19.18
CA PHE A 210 19.82 4.71 -18.48
C PHE A 210 20.86 3.61 -18.35
N SER A 211 22.13 3.92 -18.65
CA SER A 211 23.24 2.97 -18.69
C SER A 211 23.61 2.37 -17.32
N ASP A 212 23.24 3.05 -16.24
CA ASP A 212 23.49 2.65 -14.85
C ASP A 212 22.25 2.09 -14.13
N VAL A 213 21.19 1.78 -14.89
CA VAL A 213 19.97 1.14 -14.39
C VAL A 213 19.82 -0.22 -15.06
N SER A 214 20.33 -1.26 -14.38
CA SER A 214 20.29 -2.63 -14.91
C SER A 214 18.87 -3.23 -14.80
N VAL A 215 18.49 -4.00 -15.80
CA VAL A 215 17.26 -4.81 -15.78
C VAL A 215 17.32 -5.77 -14.59
N GLY A 216 16.19 -5.91 -13.86
CA GLY A 216 16.10 -6.77 -12.68
C GLY A 216 16.41 -6.07 -11.36
N GLN A 217 16.86 -4.82 -11.38
CA GLN A 217 16.89 -4.01 -10.17
C GLN A 217 15.47 -3.65 -9.74
N TRP A 218 15.19 -3.66 -8.44
CA TRP A 218 13.86 -3.42 -7.88
C TRP A 218 13.25 -2.06 -8.28
N TYR A 219 14.09 -1.09 -8.62
CA TYR A 219 13.69 0.25 -9.05
C TYR A 219 13.63 0.43 -10.57
N ALA A 220 14.10 -0.56 -11.34
CA ALA A 220 14.25 -0.40 -12.77
C ALA A 220 12.91 -0.08 -13.51
N PRO A 221 11.79 -0.76 -13.19
CA PRO A 221 10.50 -0.43 -13.80
C PRO A 221 10.03 0.99 -13.49
N SER A 222 10.13 1.41 -12.24
CA SER A 222 9.73 2.74 -11.81
C SER A 222 10.56 3.85 -12.49
N VAL A 223 11.87 3.63 -12.64
CA VAL A 223 12.76 4.56 -13.34
C VAL A 223 12.46 4.59 -14.84
N ALA A 224 12.18 3.42 -15.44
CA ALA A 224 11.78 3.32 -16.86
C ALA A 224 10.48 4.09 -17.13
N TRP A 225 9.46 3.90 -16.29
CA TRP A 225 8.22 4.68 -16.33
C TRP A 225 8.50 6.18 -16.27
N ALA A 226 9.20 6.64 -15.24
CA ALA A 226 9.43 8.06 -15.04
C ALA A 226 10.22 8.70 -16.18
N ALA A 227 11.11 7.95 -16.81
CA ALA A 227 11.84 8.39 -17.99
C ALA A 227 10.96 8.45 -19.25
N SER A 228 10.14 7.41 -19.51
CA SER A 228 9.24 7.36 -20.66
C SER A 228 8.16 8.45 -20.64
N GLU A 229 7.68 8.78 -19.43
CA GLU A 229 6.68 9.84 -19.22
C GLU A 229 7.31 11.25 -19.09
N GLY A 230 8.63 11.38 -19.26
CA GLY A 230 9.32 12.67 -19.18
C GLY A 230 9.39 13.27 -17.76
N ILE A 231 9.10 12.50 -16.73
CA ILE A 231 9.14 12.93 -15.32
C ILE A 231 10.59 13.13 -14.87
N VAL A 232 11.51 12.29 -15.38
CA VAL A 232 12.95 12.40 -15.13
C VAL A 232 13.75 12.35 -16.44
N SER A 233 14.85 13.12 -16.49
CA SER A 233 15.74 13.18 -17.65
C SER A 233 17.16 12.66 -17.37
N GLY A 234 17.39 12.10 -16.17
CA GLY A 234 18.72 11.68 -15.73
C GLY A 234 19.60 12.83 -15.24
N THR A 235 20.91 12.53 -15.06
CA THR A 235 21.90 13.49 -14.52
C THR A 235 22.93 13.93 -15.56
N GLY A 236 22.81 13.44 -16.78
CA GLY A 236 23.73 13.62 -17.89
C GLY A 236 24.38 12.29 -18.29
N ASP A 237 25.03 12.30 -19.46
CA ASP A 237 25.77 11.16 -20.04
C ASP A 237 24.97 9.82 -20.06
N GLY A 238 23.65 9.90 -20.20
CA GLY A 238 22.78 8.72 -20.23
C GLY A 238 22.68 7.99 -18.88
N ARG A 239 22.96 8.66 -17.77
CA ARG A 239 22.91 8.10 -16.42
C ARG A 239 21.75 8.66 -15.59
N PHE A 240 21.22 7.83 -14.68
CA PHE A 240 20.20 8.19 -13.70
C PHE A 240 20.76 8.41 -12.30
N GLU A 241 21.84 7.75 -11.95
CA GLU A 241 22.46 7.72 -10.61
C GLU A 241 21.51 7.22 -9.51
N PRO A 242 20.99 5.97 -9.64
CA PRO A 242 19.90 5.47 -8.81
C PRO A 242 20.21 5.43 -7.31
N ASN A 243 21.46 5.17 -6.95
CA ASN A 243 21.90 5.00 -5.56
C ASN A 243 22.43 6.30 -4.93
N ARG A 244 22.51 7.39 -5.69
CA ARG A 244 22.90 8.70 -5.14
C ARG A 244 21.76 9.28 -4.32
N ASN A 245 22.08 9.91 -3.17
CA ASN A 245 21.09 10.63 -2.37
C ASN A 245 20.46 11.76 -3.20
N ILE A 246 19.15 11.90 -3.11
CA ILE A 246 18.44 12.97 -3.79
C ILE A 246 18.51 14.26 -2.97
N THR A 247 18.82 15.36 -3.63
CA THR A 247 18.76 16.69 -3.02
C THR A 247 17.34 17.25 -3.08
N ARG A 248 17.05 18.25 -2.22
CA ARG A 248 15.74 18.87 -2.16
C ARG A 248 15.35 19.57 -3.46
N GLN A 249 16.30 20.24 -4.14
CA GLN A 249 16.02 20.84 -5.46
C GLN A 249 15.74 19.79 -6.54
N GLU A 250 16.42 18.64 -6.52
CA GLU A 250 16.12 17.53 -7.44
C GLU A 250 14.75 16.91 -7.16
N MET A 251 14.39 16.79 -5.88
CA MET A 251 13.07 16.33 -5.51
C MET A 251 11.98 17.28 -6.03
N ALA A 252 12.18 18.61 -5.92
CA ALA A 252 11.26 19.61 -6.49
C ALA A 252 11.13 19.47 -8.01
N GLN A 253 12.24 19.24 -8.72
CA GLN A 253 12.21 19.04 -10.18
C GLN A 253 11.40 17.80 -10.57
N ILE A 254 11.60 16.68 -9.88
CA ILE A 254 10.86 15.44 -10.16
C ILE A 254 9.36 15.60 -9.82
N MET A 255 9.04 16.29 -8.74
CA MET A 255 7.64 16.62 -8.37
C MET A 255 6.95 17.45 -9.45
N ALA A 256 7.61 18.50 -9.94
CA ALA A 256 7.08 19.33 -11.02
C ALA A 256 6.89 18.51 -12.31
N GLY A 257 7.84 17.65 -12.67
CA GLY A 257 7.69 16.72 -13.79
C GLY A 257 6.49 15.78 -13.64
N TYR A 258 6.29 15.23 -12.44
CA TYR A 258 5.13 14.38 -12.13
C TYR A 258 3.80 15.13 -12.26
N LEU A 259 3.72 16.35 -11.76
CA LEU A 259 2.52 17.17 -11.85
C LEU A 259 2.25 17.61 -13.30
N ALA A 260 3.29 17.94 -14.06
CA ALA A 260 3.17 18.23 -15.50
C ALA A 260 2.63 17.02 -16.28
N TRP A 261 3.11 15.81 -15.96
CA TRP A 261 2.56 14.56 -16.51
C TRP A 261 1.07 14.37 -16.16
N LYS A 262 0.63 14.81 -14.98
CA LYS A 262 -0.79 14.85 -14.58
C LYS A 262 -1.58 16.01 -15.22
N GLY A 263 -0.97 16.80 -16.12
CA GLY A 263 -1.64 17.90 -16.81
C GLY A 263 -1.68 19.22 -16.03
N VAL A 264 -0.94 19.33 -14.92
CA VAL A 264 -0.85 20.56 -14.14
C VAL A 264 0.18 21.50 -14.77
N ASP A 265 -0.16 22.78 -14.91
CA ASP A 265 0.83 23.82 -15.26
C ASP A 265 1.76 24.04 -14.06
N THR A 266 3.03 23.73 -14.24
CA THR A 266 4.06 23.78 -13.18
C THR A 266 4.96 25.01 -13.28
N HIS A 267 4.59 26.02 -14.06
CA HIS A 267 5.29 27.29 -14.05
C HIS A 267 4.91 28.09 -12.81
N PRO A 268 5.87 28.74 -12.13
CA PRO A 268 5.56 29.63 -11.02
C PRO A 268 4.76 30.84 -11.53
N THR A 269 3.80 31.32 -10.71
CA THR A 269 2.92 32.43 -11.12
C THR A 269 3.58 33.82 -11.03
N ALA A 270 4.72 33.92 -10.36
CA ALA A 270 5.49 35.14 -10.19
C ALA A 270 6.96 34.93 -10.55
N ASP A 271 7.68 36.05 -10.77
CA ASP A 271 9.13 36.02 -10.92
C ASP A 271 9.79 35.37 -9.70
N PRO A 272 10.81 34.53 -9.87
CA PRO A 272 11.51 33.88 -8.75
C PRO A 272 11.99 34.81 -7.66
N SER A 273 12.24 36.09 -7.95
CA SER A 273 12.64 37.11 -6.95
C SER A 273 11.52 37.52 -6.00
N ALA A 274 10.27 37.25 -6.37
CA ALA A 274 9.10 37.57 -5.55
C ALA A 274 8.88 36.58 -4.38
N TYR A 275 9.49 35.41 -4.45
CA TYR A 275 9.37 34.39 -3.40
C TYR A 275 10.40 34.64 -2.29
N ASN A 276 9.95 34.57 -1.03
CA ASN A 276 10.83 34.72 0.12
C ASN A 276 11.60 33.41 0.40
N ILE A 277 12.60 33.15 -0.44
CA ILE A 277 13.54 32.03 -0.31
C ILE A 277 14.92 32.62 -0.04
N PRO A 278 15.38 32.68 1.24
CA PRO A 278 16.62 33.37 1.61
C PRO A 278 17.87 32.84 0.90
N ASP A 279 17.93 31.54 0.68
CA ASP A 279 19.04 30.82 0.04
C ASP A 279 18.77 30.52 -1.44
N ARG A 280 17.95 31.34 -2.10
CA ARG A 280 17.62 31.19 -3.54
C ARG A 280 18.86 31.13 -4.43
N ALA A 281 19.90 31.86 -4.09
CA ALA A 281 21.15 31.90 -4.86
C ALA A 281 21.86 30.54 -4.94
N ASP A 282 21.57 29.62 -3.99
CA ASP A 282 22.13 28.29 -3.96
C ASP A 282 21.31 27.28 -4.81
N ILE A 283 20.14 27.69 -5.32
CA ILE A 283 19.32 26.86 -6.20
C ILE A 283 19.94 26.87 -7.59
N ALA A 284 20.16 25.68 -8.13
CA ALA A 284 20.66 25.56 -9.49
C ALA A 284 19.65 26.13 -10.51
N PRO A 285 20.12 26.83 -11.59
CA PRO A 285 19.23 27.45 -12.58
C PRO A 285 18.17 26.52 -13.15
N TRP A 286 18.52 25.25 -13.36
CA TRP A 286 17.59 24.25 -13.90
C TRP A 286 16.46 23.84 -12.95
N ALA A 287 16.62 24.06 -11.64
CA ALA A 287 15.63 23.69 -10.61
C ALA A 287 14.82 24.90 -10.11
N LEU A 288 15.19 26.12 -10.49
CA LEU A 288 14.66 27.33 -9.90
C LEU A 288 13.13 27.44 -10.05
N ASP A 289 12.60 27.23 -11.25
CA ASP A 289 11.17 27.30 -11.51
C ASP A 289 10.40 26.23 -10.73
N SER A 290 10.92 25.00 -10.73
CA SER A 290 10.31 23.87 -10.00
C SER A 290 10.31 24.09 -8.49
N VAL A 291 11.37 24.66 -7.93
CA VAL A 291 11.44 25.03 -6.50
C VAL A 291 10.44 26.13 -6.19
N CYS A 292 10.39 27.19 -7.01
CA CYS A 292 9.45 28.31 -6.82
C CYS A 292 7.99 27.83 -6.91
N PHE A 293 7.67 26.98 -7.90
CA PHE A 293 6.35 26.39 -8.02
C PHE A 293 5.98 25.54 -6.80
N CYS A 294 6.85 24.61 -6.40
CA CYS A 294 6.59 23.76 -5.23
C CYS A 294 6.45 24.59 -3.93
N TYR A 295 7.23 25.67 -3.79
CA TYR A 295 7.15 26.59 -2.66
C TYR A 295 5.82 27.37 -2.68
N GLU A 296 5.43 27.92 -3.83
CA GLU A 296 4.16 28.63 -4.03
C GLU A 296 2.95 27.76 -3.68
N LYS A 297 2.95 26.51 -4.12
CA LYS A 297 1.83 25.57 -3.86
C LYS A 297 1.89 24.91 -2.48
N GLY A 298 2.88 25.24 -1.65
CA GLY A 298 3.05 24.66 -0.32
C GLY A 298 3.40 23.17 -0.33
N LEU A 299 3.88 22.66 -1.45
CA LEU A 299 4.29 21.26 -1.61
C LEU A 299 5.67 20.99 -1.01
N LEU A 300 6.55 21.99 -1.03
CA LEU A 300 7.83 22.02 -0.34
C LEU A 300 7.99 23.37 0.36
N SER A 301 8.41 23.35 1.61
CA SER A 301 8.71 24.53 2.39
C SER A 301 10.18 24.56 2.81
N GLY A 302 10.68 25.75 3.14
CA GLY A 302 11.95 25.91 3.82
C GLY A 302 11.83 25.78 5.33
N GLY A 303 12.99 25.73 6.01
CA GLY A 303 13.10 25.96 7.45
C GLY A 303 13.51 27.38 7.79
N ASP A 304 13.91 27.63 9.04
CA ASP A 304 14.33 28.93 9.54
C ASP A 304 15.50 29.55 8.76
N HIS A 305 16.29 28.72 8.08
CA HIS A 305 17.49 29.12 7.33
C HIS A 305 17.33 29.10 5.81
N GLY A 306 16.12 28.87 5.29
CA GLY A 306 15.84 28.81 3.85
C GLY A 306 15.35 27.46 3.36
N PHE A 307 15.39 27.28 2.06
CA PHE A 307 14.91 26.07 1.36
C PHE A 307 15.87 24.89 1.48
N ALA A 308 17.17 25.16 1.65
CA ALA A 308 18.26 24.20 1.69
C ALA A 308 18.31 23.29 0.41
N PRO A 309 18.51 23.86 -0.80
CA PRO A 309 18.35 23.16 -2.08
C PRO A 309 19.30 21.97 -2.25
N LEU A 310 20.50 22.05 -1.70
CA LEU A 310 21.55 21.02 -1.79
C LEU A 310 21.51 19.99 -0.66
N ALA A 311 20.63 20.18 0.34
CA ALA A 311 20.48 19.20 1.42
C ALA A 311 19.83 17.91 0.90
N ASN A 312 20.29 16.77 1.41
CA ASN A 312 19.68 15.49 1.11
C ASN A 312 18.29 15.38 1.75
N ALA A 313 17.34 14.87 0.98
CA ALA A 313 16.01 14.56 1.49
C ALA A 313 16.03 13.27 2.34
N THR A 314 15.13 13.22 3.34
CA THR A 314 14.90 12.04 4.15
C THR A 314 13.68 11.25 3.67
N ARG A 315 13.59 9.98 4.09
CA ARG A 315 12.43 9.13 3.80
C ARG A 315 11.13 9.70 4.39
N ALA A 316 11.19 10.30 5.57
CA ALA A 316 10.05 10.99 6.18
C ALA A 316 9.58 12.20 5.35
N GLN A 317 10.51 13.01 4.85
CA GLN A 317 10.18 14.14 3.99
C GLN A 317 9.52 13.70 2.68
N ALA A 318 9.93 12.56 2.11
CA ALA A 318 9.26 11.99 0.96
C ALA A 318 7.79 11.65 1.25
N CYS A 319 7.48 11.06 2.41
CA CYS A 319 6.08 10.77 2.78
C CYS A 319 5.23 12.04 2.86
N VAL A 320 5.76 13.12 3.42
CA VAL A 320 5.07 14.42 3.47
C VAL A 320 4.76 14.92 2.06
N VAL A 321 5.77 14.86 1.18
CA VAL A 321 5.64 15.27 -0.22
C VAL A 321 4.60 14.44 -0.97
N LEU A 322 4.64 13.11 -0.85
CA LEU A 322 3.66 12.24 -1.51
C LEU A 322 2.22 12.53 -1.04
N CYS A 323 2.04 12.72 0.26
CA CYS A 323 0.75 13.11 0.82
C CYS A 323 0.30 14.48 0.27
N GLY A 324 1.21 15.45 0.22
CA GLY A 324 0.95 16.78 -0.34
C GLY A 324 0.57 16.74 -1.82
N LEU A 325 1.29 15.97 -2.64
CA LEU A 325 0.98 15.76 -4.06
C LEU A 325 -0.41 15.14 -4.26
N ASN A 326 -0.72 14.09 -3.49
CA ASN A 326 -2.03 13.45 -3.56
C ASN A 326 -3.17 14.39 -3.16
N ASP A 327 -2.98 15.20 -2.11
CA ASP A 327 -3.98 16.16 -1.65
C ASP A 327 -4.14 17.33 -2.63
N PHE A 328 -3.05 17.76 -3.25
CA PHE A 328 -3.06 18.78 -4.28
C PHE A 328 -3.87 18.34 -5.52
N LEU A 329 -3.59 17.14 -6.05
CA LEU A 329 -4.28 16.59 -7.22
C LEU A 329 -5.78 16.40 -6.96
N ARG A 330 -6.16 15.90 -5.79
CA ARG A 330 -7.58 15.74 -5.42
C ARG A 330 -8.36 17.05 -5.38
N LYS A 331 -7.68 18.18 -5.12
CA LYS A 331 -8.32 19.51 -5.12
C LYS A 331 -8.42 20.11 -6.52
N THR A 332 -7.59 19.67 -7.46
CA THR A 332 -7.61 20.15 -8.85
C THR A 332 -8.59 19.38 -9.74
N ASP A 333 -8.94 18.14 -9.36
CA ASP A 333 -9.85 17.26 -10.09
C ASP A 333 -11.34 17.44 -9.68
N GLY A 334 -11.65 18.27 -8.69
CA GLY A 334 -13.01 18.56 -8.18
C GLY A 334 -13.40 19.99 -8.36
#